data_668d5515c03cc5d234c2b79797e95914
#
_entry.id   668d5515c03cc5d234c2b79797e95914
#
_cell.length_a   1.000
_cell.length_b   1.000
_cell.length_c   1.000
_cell.angle_alpha   90.00
_cell.angle_beta   90.00
_cell.angle_gamma   90.00
#
_symmetry.space_group_name_H-M   'P 1'
#
loop_
_entity.id
_entity.type
_entity.pdbx_description
1 polymer ?
#
loop_
_entity_poly.entity_id
_entity_poly.type
_entity_poly.pdbx_seq_one_letter_code
_entity_poly.pdbx_strand_id
1 'polypeptide(L)'
;MLNMPRGSRLQVIKYAPPPPELPIYGKIDPADVSYFGRTNYVAALEEKRFIFGIKRADRRRHMYTIGKSGVGKSKFLELLLRQDIAYGHGCCLIDPHGDVIEAMLDFVPKERIDDVVIIDPSDAGYPASFNPLANIDSGFKHQLAQGLIEVLEKQFGANWTPRLEHVFRFTCLALLDYPHATMRGMISMLTDRNYRQHVVDYIEDDMVRRFWAIEFADWSEKFDTDAIIPLVNKLGQFLSDPMLRNIFGQQTNKIDLADLMNRQKIIFINLSKGRLGEENASFFGSMFITKIKQAGMARASIPEKDRLDFYLYIDEFHNLVTETFENLLSEARKYGICLTMAHQYMSQLMPKVQGAVLGNVGTIVIFRVGGEDAVKLKPEMAPVFDTKDMINLGMQEFYIKMTIDGESYDPFSAETLKILPAPHISFREQIIKRSREKYTISADEAKRLIAEEETSILRGAQEKAAIEGGKKGGGTSGTASEAEPMV
;
A
#
# COMPACT_ATOMS: atom_id res chain seq x y z
N MET A 1 21.54 -1.86 -63.26
CA MET A 1 21.78 -1.30 -61.92
C MET A 1 20.65 -1.81 -61.00
N LEU A 2 20.91 -2.84 -60.19
CA LEU A 2 19.98 -3.38 -59.22
C LEU A 2 19.90 -2.42 -58.04
N ASN A 3 18.70 -1.84 -57.78
CA ASN A 3 18.41 -1.07 -56.60
C ASN A 3 18.45 -2.01 -55.39
N MET A 4 19.56 -2.08 -54.70
CA MET A 4 19.58 -2.69 -53.34
C MET A 4 18.73 -1.83 -52.39
N PRO A 5 17.79 -2.42 -51.63
CA PRO A 5 17.05 -1.70 -50.60
C PRO A 5 18.08 -1.16 -49.60
N ARG A 6 17.98 0.13 -49.26
CA ARG A 6 18.77 0.78 -48.19
C ARG A 6 18.59 -0.06 -46.95
N GLY A 7 19.67 -0.62 -46.43
CA GLY A 7 19.69 -1.58 -45.35
C GLY A 7 18.87 -1.10 -44.17
N SER A 8 17.87 -1.90 -43.80
CA SER A 8 17.33 -1.91 -42.46
C SER A 8 18.52 -2.06 -41.53
N ARG A 9 18.80 -1.03 -40.70
CA ARG A 9 19.75 -1.18 -39.59
C ARG A 9 19.18 -2.29 -38.73
N LEU A 10 19.73 -3.50 -38.82
CA LEU A 10 19.46 -4.57 -37.87
C LEU A 10 19.78 -3.99 -36.51
N GLN A 11 18.77 -3.87 -35.65
CA GLN A 11 18.96 -3.53 -34.25
C GLN A 11 19.69 -4.73 -33.62
N VAL A 12 20.97 -4.59 -33.37
CA VAL A 12 21.78 -5.64 -32.74
C VAL A 12 21.51 -5.56 -31.23
N ILE A 13 20.83 -6.55 -30.71
CA ILE A 13 20.66 -6.72 -29.27
C ILE A 13 21.98 -7.25 -28.71
N LYS A 14 22.52 -6.62 -27.70
CA LYS A 14 23.72 -7.06 -27.02
C LYS A 14 23.36 -8.10 -25.97
N TYR A 15 24.03 -9.24 -26.01
CA TYR A 15 23.92 -10.31 -25.02
C TYR A 15 25.19 -10.38 -24.18
N ALA A 16 25.05 -10.70 -22.90
CA ALA A 16 26.16 -10.86 -21.95
C ALA A 16 25.99 -12.14 -21.13
N PRO A 17 27.12 -12.81 -20.76
CA PRO A 17 27.08 -14.07 -20.03
C PRO A 17 26.56 -13.87 -18.60
N PRO A 18 25.85 -14.87 -18.06
CA PRO A 18 25.47 -14.89 -16.65
C PRO A 18 26.69 -15.15 -15.75
N PRO A 19 26.59 -14.78 -14.45
CA PRO A 19 27.62 -15.14 -13.47
C PRO A 19 27.66 -16.66 -13.23
N PRO A 20 28.82 -17.21 -12.84
CA PRO A 20 28.96 -18.63 -12.57
C PRO A 20 28.08 -19.15 -11.43
N GLU A 21 27.81 -18.32 -10.43
CA GLU A 21 27.04 -18.62 -9.23
C GLU A 21 25.51 -18.55 -9.45
N LEU A 22 25.10 -18.35 -10.71
CA LEU A 22 23.68 -18.20 -11.05
C LEU A 22 22.84 -19.38 -10.52
N PRO A 23 21.73 -19.12 -9.79
CA PRO A 23 20.82 -20.16 -9.31
C PRO A 23 20.07 -20.86 -10.45
N ILE A 24 20.60 -21.98 -10.94
CA ILE A 24 20.10 -22.70 -12.10
C ILE A 24 19.14 -23.80 -11.66
N TYR A 25 18.06 -23.98 -12.41
CA TYR A 25 17.08 -25.06 -12.24
C TYR A 25 17.75 -26.43 -12.25
N GLY A 26 17.38 -27.28 -11.29
CA GLY A 26 17.91 -28.62 -11.13
C GLY A 26 19.21 -28.70 -10.29
N LYS A 27 19.79 -27.56 -9.87
CA LYS A 27 20.96 -27.53 -8.96
C LYS A 27 20.60 -27.14 -7.53
N ILE A 28 19.49 -26.50 -7.30
CA ILE A 28 19.04 -26.00 -5.99
C ILE A 28 17.59 -26.45 -5.82
N ASP A 29 17.18 -26.68 -4.57
CA ASP A 29 15.79 -27.02 -4.26
C ASP A 29 14.84 -25.93 -4.80
N PRO A 30 13.84 -26.30 -5.60
CA PRO A 30 12.85 -25.33 -6.11
C PRO A 30 12.10 -24.55 -5.02
N ALA A 31 12.03 -25.07 -3.78
CA ALA A 31 11.47 -24.34 -2.66
C ALA A 31 12.32 -23.13 -2.25
N ASP A 32 13.63 -23.15 -2.50
CA ASP A 32 14.58 -22.09 -2.11
C ASP A 32 14.82 -21.04 -3.20
N VAL A 33 14.29 -21.24 -4.41
CA VAL A 33 14.52 -20.36 -5.57
C VAL A 33 13.21 -20.00 -6.26
N SER A 34 13.05 -18.72 -6.60
CA SER A 34 11.98 -18.27 -7.49
C SER A 34 12.53 -18.16 -8.90
N TYR A 35 12.10 -19.05 -9.80
CA TYR A 35 12.55 -19.11 -11.19
C TYR A 35 11.76 -18.17 -12.07
N PHE A 36 12.44 -17.33 -12.88
CA PHE A 36 11.75 -16.35 -13.73
C PHE A 36 12.42 -16.12 -15.07
N GLY A 37 13.65 -16.55 -15.26
CA GLY A 37 14.43 -16.23 -16.44
C GLY A 37 15.06 -17.44 -17.12
N ARG A 38 15.37 -17.23 -18.38
CA ARG A 38 16.22 -18.13 -19.17
C ARG A 38 17.37 -17.32 -19.74
N THR A 39 18.60 -17.80 -19.60
CA THR A 39 19.76 -17.16 -20.22
C THR A 39 19.62 -17.16 -21.74
N ASN A 40 20.01 -16.07 -22.39
CA ASN A 40 19.96 -15.91 -23.84
C ASN A 40 21.34 -15.62 -24.48
N TYR A 41 22.38 -15.55 -23.67
CA TYR A 41 23.76 -15.54 -24.16
C TYR A 41 24.16 -16.95 -24.59
N VAL A 42 24.68 -17.06 -25.82
CA VAL A 42 25.19 -18.30 -26.40
C VAL A 42 26.64 -18.07 -26.77
N ALA A 43 27.56 -18.73 -26.07
CA ALA A 43 28.96 -18.77 -26.47
C ALA A 43 29.09 -19.66 -27.73
N ALA A 44 29.98 -19.31 -28.63
CA ALA A 44 30.08 -19.89 -29.98
C ALA A 44 30.18 -21.42 -30.06
N LEU A 45 30.38 -22.12 -28.93
CA LEU A 45 30.55 -23.58 -28.84
C LEU A 45 29.54 -24.30 -27.90
N GLU A 46 28.71 -23.56 -27.17
CA GLU A 46 27.72 -24.16 -26.24
C GLU A 46 26.34 -23.50 -26.40
N GLU A 47 25.38 -24.24 -26.98
CA GLU A 47 23.97 -23.83 -27.09
C GLU A 47 23.16 -23.98 -25.80
N LYS A 48 23.80 -24.06 -24.63
CA LYS A 48 23.09 -24.32 -23.39
C LYS A 48 22.47 -23.03 -22.83
N ARG A 49 21.14 -22.96 -22.88
CA ARG A 49 20.33 -21.95 -22.18
C ARG A 49 19.85 -22.51 -20.86
N PHE A 50 20.13 -21.81 -19.76
CA PHE A 50 19.76 -22.24 -18.42
C PHE A 50 18.51 -21.53 -17.93
N ILE A 51 17.58 -22.26 -17.32
CA ILE A 51 16.52 -21.68 -16.52
C ILE A 51 17.15 -21.29 -15.18
N PHE A 52 16.92 -20.05 -14.76
CA PHE A 52 17.46 -19.50 -13.52
C PHE A 52 16.43 -18.69 -12.76
N GLY A 53 16.75 -18.40 -11.51
CA GLY A 53 15.93 -17.59 -10.62
C GLY A 53 16.76 -16.82 -9.61
N ILE A 54 16.09 -16.34 -8.58
CA ILE A 54 16.67 -15.67 -7.42
C ILE A 54 16.45 -16.55 -6.19
N LYS A 55 17.46 -16.69 -5.36
CA LYS A 55 17.32 -17.36 -4.05
C LYS A 55 16.36 -16.56 -3.17
N ARG A 56 15.47 -17.23 -2.43
CA ARG A 56 14.52 -16.56 -1.57
C ARG A 56 15.19 -15.68 -0.52
N ALA A 57 16.32 -16.10 0.01
CA ALA A 57 17.13 -15.31 0.94
C ALA A 57 17.60 -13.96 0.34
N ASP A 58 17.95 -13.95 -0.96
CA ASP A 58 18.37 -12.72 -1.64
C ASP A 58 17.20 -11.79 -1.99
N ARG A 59 15.96 -12.31 -2.04
CA ARG A 59 14.75 -11.47 -2.23
C ARG A 59 14.49 -10.53 -1.05
N ARG A 60 15.05 -10.77 0.11
CA ARG A 60 15.05 -9.82 1.24
C ARG A 60 15.73 -8.49 0.90
N ARG A 61 16.54 -8.44 -0.17
CA ARG A 61 17.20 -7.23 -0.68
C ARG A 61 16.35 -6.50 -1.73
N HIS A 62 15.10 -6.89 -1.87
CA HIS A 62 14.11 -6.29 -2.78
C HIS A 62 14.45 -6.47 -4.26
N MET A 63 13.42 -6.34 -5.09
CA MET A 63 13.53 -6.40 -6.55
C MET A 63 12.85 -5.18 -7.17
N TYR A 64 13.48 -4.62 -8.17
CA TYR A 64 12.97 -3.51 -8.93
C TYR A 64 12.90 -3.86 -10.41
N THR A 65 11.74 -3.62 -11.02
CA THR A 65 11.49 -3.93 -12.43
C THR A 65 10.98 -2.70 -13.15
N ILE A 66 11.64 -2.34 -14.26
CA ILE A 66 11.27 -1.19 -15.07
C ILE A 66 11.19 -1.54 -16.55
N GLY A 67 10.28 -0.89 -17.28
CA GLY A 67 10.15 -1.03 -18.73
C GLY A 67 8.83 -0.49 -19.24
N LYS A 68 8.76 -0.21 -20.53
CA LYS A 68 7.57 0.31 -21.22
C LYS A 68 6.36 -0.60 -21.02
N SER A 69 5.16 -0.10 -21.31
CA SER A 69 3.95 -0.92 -21.32
C SER A 69 4.06 -2.07 -22.33
N GLY A 70 3.53 -3.24 -21.98
CA GLY A 70 3.46 -4.40 -22.89
C GLY A 70 4.77 -5.19 -23.07
N VAL A 71 5.87 -4.85 -22.37
CA VAL A 71 7.17 -5.55 -22.51
C VAL A 71 7.26 -6.85 -21.68
N GLY A 72 6.32 -7.08 -20.73
CA GLY A 72 6.28 -8.32 -19.95
C GLY A 72 6.38 -8.15 -18.43
N LYS A 73 6.41 -6.92 -17.87
CA LYS A 73 6.54 -6.68 -16.42
C LYS A 73 5.49 -7.41 -15.57
N SER A 74 4.20 -7.21 -15.86
CA SER A 74 3.11 -7.85 -15.10
C SER A 74 3.16 -9.38 -15.19
N LYS A 75 3.60 -9.93 -16.33
CA LYS A 75 3.84 -11.37 -16.48
C LYS A 75 5.04 -11.85 -15.65
N PHE A 76 6.06 -11.03 -15.51
CA PHE A 76 7.19 -11.30 -14.64
C PHE A 76 6.75 -11.36 -13.14
N LEU A 77 5.92 -10.39 -12.69
CA LEU A 77 5.34 -10.41 -11.35
C LEU A 77 4.45 -11.64 -11.14
N GLU A 78 3.58 -11.94 -12.10
CA GLU A 78 2.70 -13.12 -12.07
C GLU A 78 3.50 -14.41 -11.89
N LEU A 79 4.62 -14.56 -12.61
CA LEU A 79 5.47 -15.75 -12.55
C LEU A 79 6.09 -15.98 -11.17
N LEU A 80 6.55 -14.91 -10.53
CA LEU A 80 7.09 -14.97 -9.17
C LEU A 80 5.99 -15.27 -8.15
N LEU A 81 4.85 -14.59 -8.25
CA LEU A 81 3.73 -14.71 -7.34
C LEU A 81 3.13 -16.13 -7.33
N ARG A 82 3.01 -16.77 -8.52
CA ARG A 82 2.55 -18.15 -8.64
C ARG A 82 3.42 -19.11 -7.85
N GLN A 83 4.73 -18.93 -7.89
CA GLN A 83 5.65 -19.80 -7.16
C GLN A 83 5.59 -19.56 -5.65
N ASP A 84 5.44 -18.31 -5.21
CA ASP A 84 5.27 -18.02 -3.79
C ASP A 84 4.00 -18.68 -3.25
N ILE A 85 2.89 -18.59 -3.98
CA ILE A 85 1.63 -19.26 -3.61
C ILE A 85 1.77 -20.78 -3.60
N ALA A 86 2.38 -21.35 -4.63
CA ALA A 86 2.54 -22.80 -4.77
C ALA A 86 3.43 -23.42 -3.70
N TYR A 87 4.46 -22.69 -3.26
CA TYR A 87 5.37 -23.14 -2.19
C TYR A 87 4.92 -22.73 -0.77
N GLY A 88 3.68 -22.24 -0.62
CA GLY A 88 3.11 -21.98 0.70
C GLY A 88 3.49 -20.67 1.35
N HIS A 89 4.15 -19.76 0.63
CA HIS A 89 4.56 -18.47 1.17
C HIS A 89 3.42 -17.47 1.22
N GLY A 90 3.50 -16.56 2.21
CA GLY A 90 2.62 -15.41 2.30
C GLY A 90 3.03 -14.33 1.30
N CYS A 91 2.02 -13.74 0.66
CA CYS A 91 2.25 -12.69 -0.32
C CYS A 91 1.12 -11.67 -0.34
N CYS A 92 1.45 -10.46 -0.79
CA CYS A 92 0.49 -9.39 -1.07
C CYS A 92 0.76 -8.85 -2.47
N LEU A 93 -0.28 -8.74 -3.28
CA LEU A 93 -0.24 -8.04 -4.56
C LEU A 93 -1.12 -6.81 -4.49
N ILE A 94 -0.55 -5.64 -4.79
CA ILE A 94 -1.29 -4.41 -5.02
C ILE A 94 -1.31 -4.17 -6.53
N ASP A 95 -2.50 -4.27 -7.13
CA ASP A 95 -2.71 -4.21 -8.57
C ASP A 95 -3.66 -3.05 -8.91
N PRO A 96 -3.18 -2.00 -9.62
CA PRO A 96 -4.01 -0.87 -10.01
C PRO A 96 -5.16 -1.20 -10.94
N HIS A 97 -4.98 -2.22 -11.78
CA HIS A 97 -5.93 -2.60 -12.84
C HIS A 97 -6.77 -3.83 -12.49
N GLY A 98 -6.24 -4.71 -11.61
CA GLY A 98 -6.88 -5.96 -11.23
C GLY A 98 -6.59 -7.15 -12.17
N ASP A 99 -5.94 -6.92 -13.31
CA ASP A 99 -5.73 -7.96 -14.33
C ASP A 99 -4.85 -9.11 -13.82
N VAL A 100 -3.81 -8.81 -13.04
CA VAL A 100 -2.93 -9.84 -12.46
C VAL A 100 -3.67 -10.60 -11.36
N ILE A 101 -4.46 -9.92 -10.53
CA ILE A 101 -5.28 -10.56 -9.50
C ILE A 101 -6.27 -11.52 -10.14
N GLU A 102 -6.99 -11.09 -11.19
CA GLU A 102 -7.93 -11.92 -11.92
C GLU A 102 -7.26 -13.19 -12.47
N ALA A 103 -6.07 -13.07 -13.05
CA ALA A 103 -5.31 -14.21 -13.50
C ALA A 103 -4.88 -15.12 -12.34
N MET A 104 -4.48 -14.55 -11.21
CA MET A 104 -3.98 -15.29 -10.05
C MET A 104 -5.05 -16.11 -9.34
N LEU A 105 -6.31 -15.65 -9.31
CA LEU A 105 -7.42 -16.38 -8.69
C LEU A 105 -7.61 -17.78 -9.29
N ASP A 106 -7.23 -17.99 -10.56
CA ASP A 106 -7.32 -19.30 -11.21
C ASP A 106 -6.14 -20.23 -10.88
N PHE A 107 -5.08 -19.69 -10.23
CA PHE A 107 -3.87 -20.47 -9.90
C PHE A 107 -3.75 -20.84 -8.43
N VAL A 108 -4.58 -20.28 -7.56
CA VAL A 108 -4.57 -20.64 -6.15
C VAL A 108 -4.94 -22.11 -5.99
N PRO A 109 -4.08 -22.96 -5.40
CA PRO A 109 -4.36 -24.36 -5.20
C PRO A 109 -5.45 -24.58 -4.14
N LYS A 110 -6.10 -25.75 -4.19
CA LYS A 110 -7.22 -26.09 -3.30
C LYS A 110 -6.89 -25.94 -1.81
N GLU A 111 -5.69 -26.27 -1.44
CA GLU A 111 -5.18 -26.24 -0.06
C GLU A 111 -5.05 -24.82 0.50
N ARG A 112 -5.04 -23.81 -0.38
CA ARG A 112 -4.87 -22.41 -0.02
C ARG A 112 -6.09 -21.53 -0.26
N ILE A 113 -7.25 -22.12 -0.58
CA ILE A 113 -8.51 -21.38 -0.79
C ILE A 113 -8.84 -20.49 0.42
N ASP A 114 -8.68 -21.02 1.63
CA ASP A 114 -8.96 -20.33 2.90
C ASP A 114 -7.87 -19.32 3.32
N ASP A 115 -6.80 -19.23 2.55
CA ASP A 115 -5.70 -18.29 2.81
C ASP A 115 -5.85 -16.98 2.04
N VAL A 116 -6.77 -16.91 1.09
CA VAL A 116 -6.90 -15.74 0.21
C VAL A 116 -7.78 -14.66 0.84
N VAL A 117 -7.24 -13.46 0.86
CA VAL A 117 -7.90 -12.21 1.28
C VAL A 117 -8.02 -11.31 0.05
N ILE A 118 -9.23 -11.02 -0.38
CA ILE A 118 -9.49 -10.11 -1.50
C ILE A 118 -10.01 -8.79 -0.95
N ILE A 119 -9.35 -7.71 -1.32
CA ILE A 119 -9.72 -6.34 -0.97
C ILE A 119 -9.97 -5.62 -2.30
N ASP A 120 -11.23 -5.45 -2.63
CA ASP A 120 -11.67 -4.81 -3.88
C ASP A 120 -12.79 -3.80 -3.58
N PRO A 121 -12.51 -2.49 -3.62
CA PRO A 121 -13.54 -1.47 -3.43
C PRO A 121 -14.63 -1.51 -4.49
N SER A 122 -14.37 -2.08 -5.67
CA SER A 122 -15.37 -2.23 -6.72
C SER A 122 -16.40 -3.33 -6.46
N ASP A 123 -16.18 -4.19 -5.46
CA ASP A 123 -17.17 -5.15 -4.96
C ASP A 123 -18.22 -4.45 -4.08
N ALA A 124 -19.06 -3.64 -4.71
CA ALA A 124 -20.02 -2.77 -4.03
C ALA A 124 -21.01 -3.51 -3.12
N GLY A 125 -21.27 -4.80 -3.37
CA GLY A 125 -22.16 -5.63 -2.56
C GLY A 125 -21.52 -6.12 -1.24
N TYR A 126 -20.19 -6.20 -1.21
CA TYR A 126 -19.42 -6.76 -0.10
C TYR A 126 -18.18 -5.91 0.20
N PRO A 127 -18.36 -4.68 0.75
CA PRO A 127 -17.24 -3.82 1.10
C PRO A 127 -16.32 -4.51 2.11
N ALA A 128 -15.01 -4.39 1.87
CA ALA A 128 -14.00 -4.91 2.79
C ALA A 128 -14.16 -4.28 4.17
N SER A 129 -14.10 -5.09 5.23
CA SER A 129 -14.12 -4.57 6.60
C SER A 129 -12.71 -4.12 6.99
N PHE A 130 -12.37 -2.90 6.58
CA PHE A 130 -11.06 -2.30 6.79
C PHE A 130 -11.18 -0.89 7.34
N ASN A 131 -10.71 -0.71 8.57
CA ASN A 131 -10.61 0.59 9.21
C ASN A 131 -9.12 0.91 9.48
N PRO A 132 -8.55 1.91 8.81
CA PRO A 132 -7.14 2.25 9.00
C PRO A 132 -6.81 2.79 10.39
N LEU A 133 -7.81 3.24 11.17
CA LEU A 133 -7.66 3.75 12.53
C LEU A 133 -7.82 2.69 13.61
N ALA A 134 -8.27 1.48 13.26
CA ALA A 134 -8.48 0.41 14.23
C ALA A 134 -7.24 -0.50 14.42
N ASN A 135 -7.22 -1.24 15.53
CA ASN A 135 -6.21 -2.26 15.87
C ASN A 135 -4.78 -1.68 15.88
N ILE A 136 -4.57 -0.64 16.68
CA ILE A 136 -3.29 0.06 16.76
C ILE A 136 -2.71 -0.12 18.15
N ASP A 137 -1.48 -0.64 18.19
CA ASP A 137 -0.68 -0.61 19.41
C ASP A 137 -0.32 0.85 19.74
N SER A 138 -0.46 1.24 21.01
CA SER A 138 -0.19 2.60 21.50
C SER A 138 1.20 3.11 21.10
N GLY A 139 2.19 2.21 21.02
CA GLY A 139 3.55 2.55 20.60
C GLY A 139 3.68 3.02 19.13
N PHE A 140 2.68 2.78 18.28
CA PHE A 140 2.72 3.12 16.85
C PHE A 140 1.77 4.25 16.44
N LYS A 141 1.02 4.88 17.40
CA LYS A 141 0.06 5.94 17.09
C LYS A 141 0.68 7.10 16.29
N HIS A 142 1.84 7.60 16.71
CA HIS A 142 2.51 8.71 16.03
C HIS A 142 3.00 8.36 14.63
N GLN A 143 3.53 7.14 14.43
CA GLN A 143 3.97 6.69 13.10
C GLN A 143 2.79 6.51 12.15
N LEU A 144 1.66 6.00 12.65
CA LEU A 144 0.46 5.89 11.83
C LEU A 144 -0.08 7.28 11.48
N ALA A 145 -0.18 8.20 12.45
CA ALA A 145 -0.59 9.58 12.19
C ALA A 145 0.31 10.23 11.13
N GLN A 146 1.64 10.04 11.21
CA GLN A 146 2.57 10.53 10.20
C GLN A 146 2.30 9.92 8.82
N GLY A 147 2.07 8.62 8.74
CA GLY A 147 1.76 7.97 7.47
C GLY A 147 0.44 8.45 6.85
N LEU A 148 -0.59 8.71 7.65
CA LEU A 148 -1.86 9.30 7.19
C LEU A 148 -1.68 10.74 6.68
N ILE A 149 -0.82 11.53 7.37
CA ILE A 149 -0.44 12.88 6.95
C ILE A 149 0.17 12.84 5.56
N GLU A 150 1.16 11.99 5.33
CA GLU A 150 1.84 11.86 4.04
C GLU A 150 0.91 11.41 2.90
N VAL A 151 -0.08 10.56 3.22
CA VAL A 151 -1.10 10.18 2.24
C VAL A 151 -1.93 11.39 1.83
N LEU A 152 -2.37 12.25 2.76
CA LEU A 152 -3.10 13.47 2.44
C LEU A 152 -2.21 14.53 1.80
N GLU A 153 -1.00 14.75 2.30
CA GLU A 153 -0.02 15.68 1.71
C GLU A 153 0.17 15.39 0.22
N LYS A 154 0.33 14.12 -0.14
CA LYS A 154 0.40 13.69 -1.55
C LYS A 154 -0.83 14.11 -2.35
N GLN A 155 -2.03 14.04 -1.76
CA GLN A 155 -3.27 14.40 -2.43
C GLN A 155 -3.49 15.92 -2.55
N PHE A 156 -2.92 16.69 -1.63
CA PHE A 156 -2.94 18.16 -1.67
C PHE A 156 -1.86 18.75 -2.56
N GLY A 157 -0.71 18.05 -2.69
CA GLY A 157 0.46 18.55 -3.40
C GLY A 157 0.93 19.90 -2.89
N ALA A 158 1.14 20.86 -3.78
CA ALA A 158 1.63 22.21 -3.43
C ALA A 158 0.68 23.01 -2.50
N ASN A 159 -0.57 22.57 -2.34
CA ASN A 159 -1.55 23.22 -1.46
C ASN A 159 -1.45 22.74 0.00
N TRP A 160 -0.59 21.77 0.32
CA TRP A 160 -0.35 21.34 1.68
C TRP A 160 0.41 22.41 2.45
N THR A 161 -0.10 22.82 3.61
CA THR A 161 0.51 23.86 4.45
C THR A 161 0.81 23.31 5.85
N PRO A 162 1.79 23.91 6.57
CA PRO A 162 2.07 23.49 7.94
C PRO A 162 0.86 23.56 8.88
N ARG A 163 -0.09 24.45 8.59
CA ARG A 163 -1.33 24.58 9.36
C ARG A 163 -2.31 23.45 9.10
N LEU A 164 -2.47 23.03 7.84
CA LEU A 164 -3.25 21.84 7.48
C LEU A 164 -2.67 20.60 8.15
N GLU A 165 -1.35 20.44 8.10
CA GLU A 165 -0.65 19.34 8.74
C GLU A 165 -0.88 19.32 10.25
N HIS A 166 -0.76 20.46 10.90
CA HIS A 166 -0.94 20.59 12.34
C HIS A 166 -2.35 20.14 12.77
N VAL A 167 -3.40 20.71 12.14
CA VAL A 167 -4.79 20.34 12.44
C VAL A 167 -5.04 18.86 12.17
N PHE A 168 -4.57 18.35 11.02
CA PHE A 168 -4.79 16.95 10.65
C PHE A 168 -4.03 15.98 11.56
N ARG A 169 -2.82 16.32 12.00
CA ARG A 169 -2.04 15.56 12.97
C ARG A 169 -2.79 15.38 14.28
N PHE A 170 -3.31 16.47 14.85
CA PHE A 170 -4.08 16.40 16.09
C PHE A 170 -5.42 15.69 15.89
N THR A 171 -6.03 15.78 14.70
CA THR A 171 -7.22 15.00 14.35
C THR A 171 -6.92 13.49 14.37
N CYS A 172 -5.83 13.07 13.73
CA CYS A 172 -5.41 11.68 13.75
C CYS A 172 -5.14 11.18 15.16
N LEU A 173 -4.32 11.91 15.94
CA LEU A 173 -3.94 11.50 17.31
C LEU A 173 -5.15 11.38 18.23
N ALA A 174 -6.08 12.33 18.18
CA ALA A 174 -7.32 12.28 18.97
C ALA A 174 -8.18 11.06 18.63
N LEU A 175 -8.33 10.76 17.32
CA LEU A 175 -9.13 9.61 16.90
C LEU A 175 -8.44 8.27 17.16
N LEU A 176 -7.12 8.24 17.23
CA LEU A 176 -6.38 7.03 17.59
C LEU A 176 -6.52 6.63 19.07
N ASP A 177 -6.98 7.57 19.92
CA ASP A 177 -7.36 7.29 21.30
C ASP A 177 -8.84 6.90 21.44
N TYR A 178 -9.67 7.19 20.42
CA TYR A 178 -11.10 6.96 20.45
C TYR A 178 -11.45 5.55 19.95
N PRO A 179 -12.10 4.69 20.77
CA PRO A 179 -12.35 3.28 20.43
C PRO A 179 -13.24 3.04 19.20
N HIS A 180 -14.08 4.04 18.87
CA HIS A 180 -15.04 3.97 17.76
C HIS A 180 -14.62 4.86 16.58
N ALA A 181 -13.33 5.14 16.45
CA ALA A 181 -12.82 5.99 15.40
C ALA A 181 -13.07 5.41 14.00
N THR A 182 -13.45 6.28 13.07
CA THR A 182 -13.57 5.99 11.64
C THR A 182 -12.97 7.14 10.84
N MET A 183 -12.69 6.90 9.55
CA MET A 183 -12.25 7.99 8.66
C MET A 183 -13.32 9.11 8.53
N ARG A 184 -14.60 8.78 8.69
CA ARG A 184 -15.68 9.77 8.76
C ARG A 184 -15.58 10.63 10.01
N GLY A 185 -15.16 10.05 11.11
CA GLY A 185 -14.89 10.76 12.36
C GLY A 185 -13.90 11.91 12.20
N MET A 186 -12.98 11.85 11.23
CA MET A 186 -12.06 12.95 10.93
C MET A 186 -12.83 14.23 10.50
N ILE A 187 -13.85 14.08 9.65
CA ILE A 187 -14.71 15.21 9.26
C ILE A 187 -15.50 15.70 10.47
N SER A 188 -16.10 14.79 11.24
CA SER A 188 -16.89 15.13 12.42
C SER A 188 -16.05 15.85 13.49
N MET A 189 -14.79 15.46 13.69
CA MET A 189 -13.87 16.21 14.59
C MET A 189 -13.70 17.66 14.16
N LEU A 190 -13.66 17.93 12.87
CA LEU A 190 -13.46 19.27 12.33
C LEU A 190 -14.76 20.12 12.31
N THR A 191 -15.93 19.49 12.13
CA THR A 191 -17.19 20.19 11.84
C THR A 191 -18.23 20.10 12.95
N ASP A 192 -18.24 19.05 13.76
CA ASP A 192 -19.26 18.80 14.79
C ASP A 192 -18.68 19.00 16.20
N ARG A 193 -19.17 20.05 16.89
CA ARG A 193 -18.76 20.37 18.26
C ARG A 193 -19.09 19.26 19.26
N ASN A 194 -20.25 18.62 19.13
CA ASN A 194 -20.71 17.61 20.05
C ASN A 194 -19.87 16.32 19.92
N TYR A 195 -19.61 15.91 18.66
CA TYR A 195 -18.72 14.79 18.38
C TYR A 195 -17.33 15.04 18.97
N ARG A 196 -16.78 16.24 18.73
CA ARG A 196 -15.46 16.64 19.23
C ARG A 196 -15.38 16.58 20.76
N GLN A 197 -16.37 17.12 21.47
CA GLN A 197 -16.41 17.06 22.94
C GLN A 197 -16.47 15.62 23.45
N HIS A 198 -17.22 14.76 22.75
CA HIS A 198 -17.28 13.35 23.12
C HIS A 198 -15.92 12.65 22.95
N VAL A 199 -15.23 12.89 21.83
CA VAL A 199 -13.90 12.31 21.57
C VAL A 199 -12.84 12.83 22.54
N VAL A 200 -12.88 14.12 22.93
CA VAL A 200 -11.92 14.74 23.86
C VAL A 200 -11.87 14.01 25.22
N ASP A 201 -12.97 13.41 25.66
CA ASP A 201 -13.01 12.64 26.91
C ASP A 201 -12.14 11.36 26.87
N TYR A 202 -11.81 10.87 25.68
CA TYR A 202 -11.00 9.65 25.47
C TYR A 202 -9.51 9.96 25.21
N ILE A 203 -9.16 11.22 24.93
CA ILE A 203 -7.78 11.59 24.60
C ILE A 203 -6.87 11.39 25.81
N GLU A 204 -5.85 10.56 25.64
CA GLU A 204 -4.87 10.24 26.69
C GLU A 204 -3.79 11.33 26.82
N ASP A 205 -3.29 11.85 25.68
CA ASP A 205 -2.22 12.85 25.63
C ASP A 205 -2.74 14.24 25.99
N ASP A 206 -2.14 14.88 27.00
CA ASP A 206 -2.53 16.21 27.49
C ASP A 206 -2.33 17.32 26.45
N MET A 207 -1.33 17.22 25.58
CA MET A 207 -1.11 18.20 24.50
C MET A 207 -2.22 18.11 23.45
N VAL A 208 -2.58 16.88 23.05
CA VAL A 208 -3.66 16.63 22.10
C VAL A 208 -5.00 17.09 22.69
N ARG A 209 -5.26 16.77 23.96
CA ARG A 209 -6.46 17.21 24.67
C ARG A 209 -6.54 18.74 24.75
N ARG A 210 -5.45 19.41 25.13
CA ARG A 210 -5.37 20.87 25.23
C ARG A 210 -5.62 21.54 23.87
N PHE A 211 -5.05 21.01 22.79
CA PHE A 211 -5.30 21.54 21.45
C PHE A 211 -6.80 21.57 21.15
N TRP A 212 -7.52 20.48 21.35
CA TRP A 212 -8.94 20.40 21.03
C TRP A 212 -9.84 21.18 21.99
N ALA A 213 -9.49 21.19 23.27
CA ALA A 213 -10.33 21.83 24.31
C ALA A 213 -10.15 23.36 24.34
N ILE A 214 -8.98 23.88 23.98
CA ILE A 214 -8.63 25.31 24.11
C ILE A 214 -8.27 25.92 22.77
N GLU A 215 -7.20 25.47 22.12
CA GLU A 215 -6.64 26.13 20.96
C GLU A 215 -7.59 26.09 19.76
N PHE A 216 -8.13 24.93 19.44
CA PHE A 216 -9.05 24.75 18.33
C PHE A 216 -10.40 25.46 18.59
N ALA A 217 -10.87 25.50 19.83
CA ALA A 217 -12.08 26.19 20.20
C ALA A 217 -11.98 27.71 19.94
N ASP A 218 -10.81 28.29 20.26
CA ASP A 218 -10.54 29.71 19.98
C ASP A 218 -10.36 30.00 18.48
N TRP A 219 -9.85 29.00 17.72
CA TRP A 219 -9.65 29.14 16.28
C TRP A 219 -10.97 29.09 15.50
N SER A 220 -11.91 28.24 15.94
CA SER A 220 -13.17 27.99 15.21
C SER A 220 -14.02 29.23 15.03
N GLU A 221 -13.89 30.23 15.91
CA GLU A 221 -14.63 31.50 15.80
C GLU A 221 -13.98 32.51 14.83
N LYS A 222 -12.66 32.41 14.59
CA LYS A 222 -11.88 33.42 13.86
C LYS A 222 -11.23 32.94 12.56
N PHE A 223 -11.04 31.63 12.38
CA PHE A 223 -10.10 31.07 11.39
C PHE A 223 -10.64 29.87 10.59
N ASP A 224 -11.95 29.69 10.49
CA ASP A 224 -12.61 28.53 9.87
C ASP A 224 -12.26 28.27 8.39
N THR A 225 -11.75 29.29 7.68
CA THR A 225 -11.69 29.23 6.23
C THR A 225 -10.43 28.56 5.67
N ASP A 226 -9.27 28.74 6.28
CA ASP A 226 -8.00 28.45 5.60
C ASP A 226 -7.43 27.02 5.85
N ALA A 227 -7.79 26.40 6.98
CA ALA A 227 -7.29 25.07 7.30
C ALA A 227 -8.40 24.01 7.38
N ILE A 228 -9.56 24.34 7.94
CA ILE A 228 -10.64 23.37 8.16
C ILE A 228 -11.34 23.01 6.85
N ILE A 229 -11.74 24.03 6.07
CA ILE A 229 -12.49 23.81 4.83
C ILE A 229 -11.73 22.99 3.80
N PRO A 230 -10.43 23.23 3.52
CA PRO A 230 -9.68 22.37 2.60
C PRO A 230 -9.61 20.90 3.05
N LEU A 231 -9.38 20.64 4.35
CA LEU A 231 -9.35 19.27 4.89
C LEU A 231 -10.71 18.59 4.75
N VAL A 232 -11.80 19.27 5.14
CA VAL A 232 -13.17 18.76 5.01
C VAL A 232 -13.52 18.47 3.56
N ASN A 233 -13.17 19.37 2.65
CA ASN A 233 -13.43 19.20 1.22
C ASN A 233 -12.67 17.98 0.66
N LYS A 234 -11.39 17.82 1.03
CA LYS A 234 -10.57 16.73 0.51
C LYS A 234 -11.00 15.37 1.09
N LEU A 235 -11.21 15.29 2.40
CA LEU A 235 -11.75 14.08 3.03
C LEU A 235 -13.16 13.76 2.52
N GLY A 236 -14.00 14.80 2.36
CA GLY A 236 -15.33 14.69 1.80
C GLY A 236 -15.32 14.17 0.37
N GLN A 237 -14.36 14.58 -0.46
CA GLN A 237 -14.20 14.08 -1.82
C GLN A 237 -14.03 12.55 -1.83
N PHE A 238 -13.14 12.00 -0.99
CA PHE A 238 -12.94 10.55 -0.90
C PHE A 238 -14.13 9.81 -0.29
N LEU A 239 -14.72 10.36 0.76
CA LEU A 239 -15.84 9.74 1.48
C LEU A 239 -17.22 9.97 0.83
N SER A 240 -17.32 10.84 -0.18
CA SER A 240 -18.52 10.97 -1.02
C SER A 240 -18.71 9.78 -1.95
N ASP A 241 -17.61 9.11 -2.32
CA ASP A 241 -17.65 7.86 -3.09
C ASP A 241 -18.25 6.74 -2.21
N PRO A 242 -19.38 6.13 -2.61
CA PRO A 242 -20.01 5.07 -1.81
C PRO A 242 -19.12 3.85 -1.57
N MET A 243 -18.23 3.51 -2.51
CA MET A 243 -17.31 2.38 -2.38
C MET A 243 -16.31 2.62 -1.24
N LEU A 244 -15.66 3.78 -1.23
CA LEU A 244 -14.71 4.14 -0.19
C LEU A 244 -15.40 4.41 1.15
N ARG A 245 -16.56 5.08 1.13
CA ARG A 245 -17.34 5.35 2.34
C ARG A 245 -17.76 4.09 3.08
N ASN A 246 -18.22 3.07 2.34
CA ASN A 246 -18.64 1.81 2.94
C ASN A 246 -17.46 1.00 3.52
N ILE A 247 -16.24 1.21 3.03
CA ILE A 247 -15.03 0.59 3.58
C ILE A 247 -14.55 1.39 4.80
N PHE A 248 -14.26 2.66 4.64
CA PHE A 248 -13.62 3.50 5.67
C PHE A 248 -14.56 4.04 6.75
N GLY A 249 -15.87 3.89 6.56
CA GLY A 249 -16.89 4.26 7.56
C GLY A 249 -17.20 3.18 8.59
N GLN A 250 -16.58 2.01 8.51
CA GLN A 250 -16.77 0.92 9.46
C GLN A 250 -15.91 1.11 10.71
N GLN A 251 -16.47 0.92 11.89
CA GLN A 251 -15.71 0.89 13.15
C GLN A 251 -14.91 -0.41 13.28
N THR A 252 -15.48 -1.52 12.83
CA THR A 252 -14.84 -2.84 12.90
C THR A 252 -13.78 -3.00 11.81
N ASN A 253 -12.75 -3.77 12.14
CA ASN A 253 -11.70 -4.16 11.18
C ASN A 253 -11.50 -5.68 11.26
N LYS A 254 -11.89 -6.38 10.19
CA LYS A 254 -11.66 -7.83 10.05
C LYS A 254 -10.32 -8.15 9.38
N ILE A 255 -9.58 -7.13 8.94
CA ILE A 255 -8.33 -7.26 8.19
C ILE A 255 -7.18 -6.81 9.08
N ASP A 256 -6.58 -7.74 9.81
CA ASP A 256 -5.35 -7.53 10.57
C ASP A 256 -4.15 -7.96 9.70
N LEU A 257 -3.49 -6.97 9.11
CA LEU A 257 -2.38 -7.24 8.19
C LEU A 257 -1.18 -7.91 8.88
N ALA A 258 -0.93 -7.64 10.17
CA ALA A 258 0.17 -8.28 10.89
C ALA A 258 -0.12 -9.77 11.12
N ASP A 259 -1.34 -10.13 11.55
CA ASP A 259 -1.77 -11.53 11.67
C ASP A 259 -1.74 -12.24 10.31
N LEU A 260 -2.27 -11.61 9.27
CA LEU A 260 -2.27 -12.17 7.92
C LEU A 260 -0.88 -12.46 7.39
N MET A 261 0.08 -11.55 7.60
CA MET A 261 1.49 -11.76 7.24
C MET A 261 2.11 -12.92 8.01
N ASN A 262 1.90 -12.98 9.32
CA ASN A 262 2.47 -14.02 10.19
C ASN A 262 1.90 -15.40 9.87
N ARG A 263 0.63 -15.47 9.42
CA ARG A 263 -0.03 -16.70 8.99
C ARG A 263 0.17 -17.03 7.52
N GLN A 264 1.08 -16.34 6.83
CA GLN A 264 1.42 -16.59 5.43
C GLN A 264 0.20 -16.56 4.49
N LYS A 265 -0.72 -15.60 4.71
CA LYS A 265 -1.91 -15.43 3.87
C LYS A 265 -1.56 -14.80 2.52
N ILE A 266 -2.46 -14.97 1.55
CA ILE A 266 -2.38 -14.40 0.21
C ILE A 266 -3.31 -13.21 0.18
N ILE A 267 -2.77 -11.99 0.02
CA ILE A 267 -3.56 -10.76 0.05
C ILE A 267 -3.57 -10.15 -1.35
N PHE A 268 -4.75 -9.99 -1.92
CA PHE A 268 -4.97 -9.33 -3.20
C PHE A 268 -5.68 -8.01 -2.97
N ILE A 269 -5.02 -6.91 -3.29
CA ILE A 269 -5.55 -5.54 -3.19
C ILE A 269 -5.74 -5.02 -4.60
N ASN A 270 -7.00 -5.09 -5.08
CA ASN A 270 -7.39 -4.51 -6.35
C ASN A 270 -7.70 -3.03 -6.14
N LEU A 271 -6.94 -2.14 -6.77
CA LEU A 271 -7.21 -0.70 -6.65
C LEU A 271 -8.34 -0.23 -7.57
N SER A 272 -8.79 -1.09 -8.49
CA SER A 272 -9.92 -0.82 -9.38
C SER A 272 -9.87 0.58 -10.03
N LYS A 273 -8.66 1.01 -10.48
CA LYS A 273 -8.39 2.36 -11.00
C LYS A 273 -9.41 2.82 -12.04
N GLY A 274 -9.88 1.89 -12.90
CA GLY A 274 -10.90 2.18 -13.92
C GLY A 274 -12.28 2.54 -13.36
N ARG A 275 -12.61 2.12 -12.12
CA ARG A 275 -13.89 2.40 -11.46
C ARG A 275 -13.77 3.51 -10.42
N LEU A 276 -12.74 3.47 -9.59
CA LEU A 276 -12.50 4.48 -8.55
C LEU A 276 -11.96 5.80 -9.10
N GLY A 277 -11.33 5.79 -10.28
CA GLY A 277 -10.52 6.89 -10.75
C GLY A 277 -9.12 6.88 -10.12
N GLU A 278 -8.21 7.66 -10.70
CA GLU A 278 -6.79 7.64 -10.33
C GLU A 278 -6.54 8.13 -8.90
N GLU A 279 -7.18 9.23 -8.52
CA GLU A 279 -6.98 9.87 -7.22
C GLU A 279 -7.49 9.00 -6.07
N ASN A 280 -8.71 8.46 -6.16
CA ASN A 280 -9.28 7.55 -5.17
C ASN A 280 -8.47 6.25 -5.06
N ALA A 281 -8.03 5.69 -6.19
CA ALA A 281 -7.18 4.49 -6.22
C ALA A 281 -5.81 4.75 -5.57
N SER A 282 -5.19 5.90 -5.84
CA SER A 282 -3.93 6.32 -5.21
C SER A 282 -4.09 6.51 -3.71
N PHE A 283 -5.16 7.18 -3.27
CA PHE A 283 -5.49 7.36 -1.86
C PHE A 283 -5.68 6.02 -1.15
N PHE A 284 -6.54 5.15 -1.70
CA PHE A 284 -6.83 3.82 -1.17
C PHE A 284 -5.56 2.96 -1.05
N GLY A 285 -4.77 2.87 -2.11
CA GLY A 285 -3.54 2.08 -2.14
C GLY A 285 -2.46 2.63 -1.20
N SER A 286 -2.31 3.96 -1.09
CA SER A 286 -1.36 4.59 -0.16
C SER A 286 -1.72 4.31 1.30
N MET A 287 -3.02 4.22 1.64
CA MET A 287 -3.48 3.78 2.97
C MET A 287 -3.01 2.35 3.28
N PHE A 288 -3.11 1.43 2.32
CA PHE A 288 -2.62 0.07 2.51
C PHE A 288 -1.11 0.00 2.67
N ILE A 289 -0.34 0.76 1.91
CA ILE A 289 1.12 0.85 2.08
C ILE A 289 1.47 1.30 3.51
N THR A 290 0.78 2.32 4.03
CA THR A 290 0.96 2.80 5.40
C THR A 290 0.66 1.71 6.43
N LYS A 291 -0.45 0.99 6.25
CA LYS A 291 -0.83 -0.11 7.16
C LYS A 291 0.07 -1.34 7.03
N ILE A 292 0.57 -1.66 5.83
CA ILE A 292 1.55 -2.72 5.59
C ILE A 292 2.87 -2.40 6.31
N LYS A 293 3.34 -1.14 6.23
CA LYS A 293 4.52 -0.69 6.99
C LYS A 293 4.30 -0.87 8.49
N GLN A 294 3.17 -0.42 9.01
CA GLN A 294 2.82 -0.57 10.43
C GLN A 294 2.78 -2.06 10.84
N ALA A 295 2.13 -2.91 10.05
CA ALA A 295 2.08 -4.34 10.28
C ALA A 295 3.47 -4.98 10.28
N GLY A 296 4.35 -4.53 9.38
CA GLY A 296 5.76 -4.91 9.37
C GLY A 296 6.47 -4.53 10.66
N MET A 297 6.32 -3.28 11.11
CA MET A 297 6.94 -2.80 12.35
C MET A 297 6.45 -3.56 13.59
N ALA A 298 5.18 -3.94 13.65
CA ALA A 298 4.63 -4.77 14.74
C ALA A 298 5.34 -6.13 14.85
N ARG A 299 5.91 -6.66 13.74
CA ARG A 299 6.71 -7.88 13.74
C ARG A 299 8.08 -7.74 14.42
N ALA A 300 8.46 -6.52 14.84
CA ALA A 300 9.67 -6.31 15.64
C ALA A 300 9.64 -7.08 16.97
N SER A 301 8.44 -7.37 17.51
CA SER A 301 8.26 -8.22 18.69
C SER A 301 8.61 -9.70 18.46
N ILE A 302 8.70 -10.16 17.21
CA ILE A 302 9.09 -11.52 16.84
C ILE A 302 10.61 -11.55 16.65
N PRO A 303 11.35 -12.52 17.23
CA PRO A 303 12.79 -12.66 16.97
C PRO A 303 13.08 -12.75 15.47
N GLU A 304 14.14 -12.10 14.99
CA GLU A 304 14.44 -11.99 13.56
C GLU A 304 14.51 -13.34 12.84
N LYS A 305 15.10 -14.35 13.50
CA LYS A 305 15.22 -15.73 12.99
C LYS A 305 13.88 -16.46 12.80
N ASP A 306 12.83 -16.01 13.51
CA ASP A 306 11.49 -16.63 13.51
C ASP A 306 10.51 -15.85 12.61
N ARG A 307 10.95 -14.71 12.06
CA ARG A 307 10.14 -13.91 11.12
C ARG A 307 10.11 -14.61 9.77
N LEU A 308 8.96 -15.13 9.40
CA LEU A 308 8.74 -15.68 8.06
C LEU A 308 8.75 -14.58 7.01
N ASP A 309 9.37 -14.82 5.86
CA ASP A 309 9.37 -13.87 4.75
C ASP A 309 7.98 -13.70 4.19
N PHE A 310 7.62 -12.44 3.89
CA PHE A 310 6.37 -12.06 3.27
C PHE A 310 6.66 -11.26 2.01
N TYR A 311 6.12 -11.67 0.87
CA TYR A 311 6.44 -11.11 -0.44
C TYR A 311 5.41 -10.06 -0.85
N LEU A 312 5.83 -8.78 -0.89
CA LEU A 312 5.00 -7.65 -1.28
C LEU A 312 5.29 -7.26 -2.73
N TYR A 313 4.29 -7.43 -3.58
CA TYR A 313 4.32 -7.07 -4.99
C TYR A 313 3.52 -5.80 -5.21
N ILE A 314 4.11 -4.83 -5.89
CA ILE A 314 3.44 -3.56 -6.20
C ILE A 314 3.63 -3.27 -7.69
N ASP A 315 2.56 -3.42 -8.47
CA ASP A 315 2.56 -2.98 -9.85
C ASP A 315 2.24 -1.49 -9.92
N GLU A 316 2.83 -0.78 -10.88
CA GLU A 316 2.73 0.69 -11.07
C GLU A 316 2.92 1.47 -9.75
N PHE A 317 3.96 1.08 -8.96
CA PHE A 317 4.15 1.56 -7.59
C PHE A 317 4.28 3.08 -7.46
N HIS A 318 4.64 3.80 -8.53
CA HIS A 318 4.74 5.25 -8.55
C HIS A 318 3.44 5.95 -8.11
N ASN A 319 2.28 5.32 -8.31
CA ASN A 319 0.99 5.84 -7.88
C ASN A 319 0.81 5.83 -6.35
N LEU A 320 1.59 5.01 -5.64
CA LEU A 320 1.41 4.73 -4.21
C LEU A 320 2.52 5.31 -3.33
N VAL A 321 3.57 5.83 -3.94
CA VAL A 321 4.76 6.31 -3.23
C VAL A 321 4.45 7.57 -2.44
N THR A 322 4.80 7.51 -1.15
CA THR A 322 4.89 8.63 -0.21
C THR A 322 6.30 8.64 0.41
N GLU A 323 6.65 9.59 1.26
CA GLU A 323 7.94 9.55 1.98
C GLU A 323 8.05 8.31 2.89
N THR A 324 6.93 7.85 3.46
CA THR A 324 6.85 6.59 4.22
C THR A 324 7.35 5.39 3.42
N PHE A 325 7.18 5.40 2.10
CA PHE A 325 7.65 4.31 1.24
C PHE A 325 9.18 4.22 1.17
N GLU A 326 9.90 5.34 1.21
CA GLU A 326 11.37 5.36 1.28
C GLU A 326 11.87 4.66 2.55
N ASN A 327 11.22 4.95 3.69
CA ASN A 327 11.52 4.30 4.94
C ASN A 327 11.18 2.80 4.90
N LEU A 328 10.08 2.42 4.23
CA LEU A 328 9.74 1.01 4.03
C LEU A 328 10.84 0.30 3.23
N LEU A 329 11.34 0.88 2.14
CA LEU A 329 12.44 0.31 1.35
C LEU A 329 13.70 0.03 2.17
N SER A 330 14.07 0.95 3.06
CA SER A 330 15.28 0.80 3.86
C SER A 330 15.14 -0.15 5.05
N GLU A 331 13.92 -0.32 5.57
CA GLU A 331 13.66 -1.05 6.83
C GLU A 331 12.94 -2.39 6.63
N ALA A 332 12.21 -2.58 5.53
CA ALA A 332 11.34 -3.74 5.30
C ALA A 332 12.05 -5.08 5.48
N ARG A 333 13.33 -5.16 5.09
CA ARG A 333 14.18 -6.33 5.27
C ARG A 333 14.23 -6.79 6.73
N LYS A 334 14.35 -5.87 7.69
CA LYS A 334 14.41 -6.18 9.13
C LYS A 334 13.15 -6.88 9.62
N TYR A 335 12.02 -6.60 8.97
CA TYR A 335 10.71 -7.14 9.33
C TYR A 335 10.31 -8.36 8.49
N GLY A 336 11.21 -8.87 7.63
CA GLY A 336 10.94 -10.00 6.75
C GLY A 336 9.96 -9.66 5.63
N ILE A 337 9.89 -8.38 5.18
CA ILE A 337 9.10 -7.98 4.02
C ILE A 337 10.02 -7.87 2.81
N CYS A 338 9.73 -8.65 1.76
CA CYS A 338 10.48 -8.71 0.51
C CYS A 338 9.70 -7.97 -0.57
N LEU A 339 10.15 -6.77 -0.97
CA LEU A 339 9.45 -5.98 -1.99
C LEU A 339 9.86 -6.41 -3.40
N THR A 340 8.86 -6.49 -4.27
CA THR A 340 9.03 -6.60 -5.73
C THR A 340 8.18 -5.50 -6.37
N MET A 341 8.84 -4.50 -6.94
CA MET A 341 8.21 -3.27 -7.43
C MET A 341 8.35 -3.17 -8.95
N ALA A 342 7.28 -2.74 -9.62
CA ALA A 342 7.29 -2.50 -11.05
C ALA A 342 6.68 -1.15 -11.41
N HIS A 343 7.25 -0.47 -12.41
CA HIS A 343 6.65 0.69 -13.04
C HIS A 343 7.20 0.96 -14.46
N GLN A 344 6.74 2.01 -15.10
CA GLN A 344 7.01 2.23 -16.51
C GLN A 344 8.17 3.21 -16.79
N TYR A 345 8.28 4.32 -16.02
CA TYR A 345 9.23 5.40 -16.30
C TYR A 345 9.80 5.97 -14.99
N MET A 346 11.12 6.13 -14.95
CA MET A 346 11.82 6.76 -13.80
C MET A 346 11.33 8.17 -13.49
N SER A 347 10.90 8.93 -14.50
CA SER A 347 10.39 10.29 -14.33
C SER A 347 9.07 10.39 -13.56
N GLN A 348 8.35 9.27 -13.38
CA GLN A 348 7.15 9.21 -12.53
C GLN A 348 7.48 9.24 -11.03
N LEU A 349 8.73 9.00 -10.66
CA LEU A 349 9.19 9.02 -9.28
C LEU A 349 9.88 10.34 -8.94
N MET A 350 9.64 10.85 -7.75
CA MET A 350 10.43 11.97 -7.22
C MET A 350 11.91 11.59 -7.14
N PRO A 351 12.86 12.53 -7.36
CA PRO A 351 14.29 12.24 -7.36
C PRO A 351 14.77 11.51 -6.09
N LYS A 352 14.25 11.88 -4.93
CA LYS A 352 14.56 11.25 -3.65
C LYS A 352 14.20 9.76 -3.63
N VAL A 353 13.02 9.41 -4.17
CA VAL A 353 12.54 8.03 -4.28
C VAL A 353 13.35 7.24 -5.32
N GLN A 354 13.73 7.87 -6.45
CA GLN A 354 14.60 7.22 -7.44
C GLN A 354 15.91 6.78 -6.79
N GLY A 355 16.56 7.67 -6.00
CA GLY A 355 17.77 7.36 -5.26
C GLY A 355 17.57 6.24 -4.23
N ALA A 356 16.46 6.29 -3.49
CA ALA A 356 16.13 5.27 -2.49
C ALA A 356 15.91 3.89 -3.13
N VAL A 357 15.20 3.81 -4.27
CA VAL A 357 14.98 2.55 -5.00
C VAL A 357 16.31 1.98 -5.45
N LEU A 358 17.12 2.73 -6.20
CA LEU A 358 18.38 2.23 -6.73
C LEU A 358 19.41 1.89 -5.63
N GLY A 359 19.37 2.61 -4.50
CA GLY A 359 20.30 2.38 -3.38
C GLY A 359 19.94 1.21 -2.45
N ASN A 360 18.67 0.77 -2.43
CA ASN A 360 18.21 -0.26 -1.50
C ASN A 360 17.83 -1.59 -2.16
N VAL A 361 17.76 -1.66 -3.49
CA VAL A 361 17.40 -2.91 -4.18
C VAL A 361 18.62 -3.75 -4.51
N GLY A 362 18.58 -5.04 -4.24
CA GLY A 362 19.64 -5.99 -4.60
C GLY A 362 19.50 -6.55 -6.01
N THR A 363 18.30 -6.44 -6.61
CA THR A 363 18.06 -6.97 -7.97
C THR A 363 17.30 -5.93 -8.80
N ILE A 364 17.88 -5.57 -9.96
CA ILE A 364 17.31 -4.63 -10.92
C ILE A 364 17.08 -5.37 -12.24
N VAL A 365 15.83 -5.40 -12.69
CA VAL A 365 15.40 -6.01 -13.96
C VAL A 365 14.96 -4.92 -14.91
N ILE A 366 15.65 -4.73 -16.03
CA ILE A 366 15.38 -3.70 -17.02
C ILE A 366 14.87 -4.36 -18.31
N PHE A 367 13.59 -4.23 -18.55
CA PHE A 367 13.00 -4.46 -19.86
C PHE A 367 13.26 -3.26 -20.79
N ARG A 368 12.78 -3.30 -22.02
CA ARG A 368 12.92 -2.18 -22.94
C ARG A 368 12.39 -0.87 -22.34
N VAL A 369 13.25 0.16 -22.27
CA VAL A 369 12.96 1.49 -21.71
C VAL A 369 13.03 2.59 -22.75
N GLY A 370 12.69 3.82 -22.35
CA GLY A 370 12.89 5.03 -23.12
C GLY A 370 14.32 5.57 -23.01
N GLY A 371 14.66 6.59 -23.84
CA GLY A 371 16.00 7.18 -23.86
C GLY A 371 16.38 7.84 -22.53
N GLU A 372 15.47 8.60 -21.92
CA GLU A 372 15.71 9.24 -20.62
C GLU A 372 15.97 8.24 -19.50
N ASP A 373 15.15 7.19 -19.43
CA ASP A 373 15.32 6.13 -18.44
C ASP A 373 16.62 5.38 -18.64
N ALA A 374 16.98 5.09 -19.91
CA ALA A 374 18.23 4.43 -20.24
C ALA A 374 19.46 5.22 -19.77
N VAL A 375 19.40 6.56 -19.84
CA VAL A 375 20.48 7.43 -19.33
C VAL A 375 20.59 7.34 -17.80
N LYS A 376 19.46 7.36 -17.10
CA LYS A 376 19.43 7.25 -15.63
C LYS A 376 19.86 5.89 -15.12
N LEU A 377 19.54 4.82 -15.86
CA LEU A 377 19.83 3.43 -15.49
C LEU A 377 21.22 2.97 -15.95
N LYS A 378 21.89 3.72 -16.83
CA LYS A 378 23.23 3.39 -17.33
C LYS A 378 24.27 3.10 -16.23
N PRO A 379 24.34 3.86 -15.11
CA PRO A 379 25.29 3.57 -14.03
C PRO A 379 25.13 2.17 -13.44
N GLU A 380 23.89 1.67 -13.38
CA GLU A 380 23.60 0.35 -12.84
C GLU A 380 23.98 -0.79 -13.79
N MET A 381 24.01 -0.53 -15.10
CA MET A 381 24.27 -1.52 -16.14
C MET A 381 25.69 -1.44 -16.72
N ALA A 382 26.46 -0.41 -16.34
CA ALA A 382 27.85 -0.27 -16.73
C ALA A 382 28.76 -1.29 -15.99
N PRO A 383 29.86 -1.73 -16.62
CA PRO A 383 30.32 -1.39 -17.98
C PRO A 383 29.72 -2.27 -19.07
N VAL A 384 28.85 -3.24 -18.71
CA VAL A 384 28.40 -4.30 -19.62
C VAL A 384 27.44 -3.75 -20.71
N PHE A 385 26.45 -2.97 -20.31
CA PHE A 385 25.43 -2.44 -21.22
C PHE A 385 25.41 -0.91 -21.26
N ASP A 386 25.11 -0.37 -22.44
CA ASP A 386 24.94 1.07 -22.67
C ASP A 386 23.47 1.43 -22.92
N THR A 387 23.17 2.72 -22.97
CA THR A 387 21.82 3.27 -23.22
C THR A 387 21.15 2.68 -24.46
N LYS A 388 21.91 2.51 -25.55
CA LYS A 388 21.39 1.92 -26.78
C LYS A 388 20.93 0.49 -26.63
N ASP A 389 21.61 -0.29 -25.79
CA ASP A 389 21.28 -1.69 -25.55
C ASP A 389 19.91 -1.80 -24.87
N MET A 390 19.66 -0.99 -23.83
CA MET A 390 18.40 -0.98 -23.07
C MET A 390 17.19 -0.51 -23.89
N ILE A 391 17.40 0.39 -24.86
CA ILE A 391 16.35 0.89 -25.75
C ILE A 391 15.96 -0.16 -26.80
N ASN A 392 16.88 -1.02 -27.20
CA ASN A 392 16.73 -1.98 -28.30
C ASN A 392 16.30 -3.39 -27.86
N LEU A 393 16.09 -3.63 -26.55
CA LEU A 393 15.63 -4.93 -26.04
C LEU A 393 14.33 -5.39 -26.75
N GLY A 394 14.26 -6.68 -27.04
CA GLY A 394 13.08 -7.34 -27.58
C GLY A 394 11.93 -7.46 -26.57
N MET A 395 10.82 -8.04 -27.03
CA MET A 395 9.73 -8.40 -26.12
C MET A 395 10.16 -9.56 -25.22
N GLN A 396 9.84 -9.46 -23.93
CA GLN A 396 10.19 -10.45 -22.89
C GLN A 396 11.72 -10.61 -22.66
N GLU A 397 12.56 -9.84 -23.34
CA GLU A 397 13.99 -9.78 -23.04
C GLU A 397 14.25 -8.70 -22.00
N PHE A 398 15.24 -8.96 -21.16
CA PHE A 398 15.64 -8.03 -20.10
C PHE A 398 17.14 -8.11 -19.81
N TYR A 399 17.67 -7.03 -19.27
CA TYR A 399 18.95 -7.01 -18.57
C TYR A 399 18.72 -7.07 -17.08
N ILE A 400 19.56 -7.80 -16.38
CA ILE A 400 19.45 -7.99 -14.94
C ILE A 400 20.79 -7.80 -14.27
N LYS A 401 20.80 -6.99 -13.21
CA LYS A 401 21.85 -6.93 -12.21
C LYS A 401 21.26 -7.52 -10.93
N MET A 402 21.88 -8.55 -10.38
CA MET A 402 21.33 -9.23 -9.23
C MET A 402 22.37 -9.52 -8.16
N THR A 403 21.90 -9.62 -6.93
CA THR A 403 22.66 -10.15 -5.79
C THR A 403 22.46 -11.65 -5.72
N ILE A 404 23.56 -12.39 -5.54
CA ILE A 404 23.56 -13.84 -5.30
C ILE A 404 24.40 -14.11 -4.05
N ASP A 405 23.81 -14.78 -3.06
CA ASP A 405 24.44 -15.05 -1.76
C ASP A 405 24.98 -13.80 -1.05
N GLY A 406 24.31 -12.66 -1.28
CA GLY A 406 24.66 -11.39 -0.68
C GLY A 406 25.68 -10.56 -1.47
N GLU A 407 26.26 -11.07 -2.55
CA GLU A 407 27.22 -10.38 -3.40
C GLU A 407 26.60 -9.89 -4.71
N SER A 408 27.00 -8.71 -5.18
CA SER A 408 26.52 -8.12 -6.43
C SER A 408 27.41 -8.55 -7.59
N TYR A 409 26.76 -8.97 -8.67
CA TYR A 409 27.43 -9.42 -9.90
C TYR A 409 27.19 -8.45 -11.05
N ASP A 410 28.06 -8.54 -12.06
CA ASP A 410 27.89 -7.77 -13.29
C ASP A 410 26.56 -8.09 -13.99
N PRO A 411 25.95 -7.08 -14.65
CA PRO A 411 24.71 -7.30 -15.37
C PRO A 411 24.87 -8.29 -16.52
N PHE A 412 23.81 -9.09 -16.74
CA PHE A 412 23.75 -10.04 -17.85
C PHE A 412 22.40 -9.97 -18.57
N SER A 413 22.28 -10.64 -19.71
CA SER A 413 21.08 -10.68 -20.52
C SER A 413 20.29 -11.95 -20.31
N ALA A 414 18.95 -11.83 -20.39
CA ALA A 414 18.04 -12.95 -20.25
C ALA A 414 16.68 -12.71 -20.94
N GLU A 415 15.88 -13.75 -20.99
CA GLU A 415 14.48 -13.69 -21.41
C GLU A 415 13.55 -14.21 -20.30
N THR A 416 12.32 -13.70 -20.22
CA THR A 416 11.33 -14.17 -19.24
C THR A 416 10.85 -15.59 -19.59
N LEU A 417 10.65 -16.43 -18.59
CA LEU A 417 10.03 -17.73 -18.77
C LEU A 417 8.58 -17.58 -19.25
N LYS A 418 8.16 -18.49 -20.10
CA LYS A 418 6.75 -18.56 -20.53
C LYS A 418 5.87 -19.00 -19.36
N ILE A 419 4.80 -18.26 -19.14
CA ILE A 419 3.80 -18.63 -18.15
C ILE A 419 2.95 -19.77 -18.71
N LEU A 420 2.84 -20.83 -17.92
CA LEU A 420 1.93 -21.94 -18.25
C LEU A 420 0.47 -21.47 -18.15
N PRO A 421 -0.43 -22.01 -18.99
CA PRO A 421 -1.86 -21.71 -18.90
C PRO A 421 -2.41 -22.06 -17.52
N ALA A 422 -3.56 -21.48 -17.17
CA ALA A 422 -4.26 -21.80 -15.94
C ALA A 422 -4.60 -23.31 -15.86
N PRO A 423 -4.63 -23.89 -14.66
CA PRO A 423 -5.11 -25.24 -14.45
C PRO A 423 -6.54 -25.41 -14.99
N HIS A 424 -6.90 -26.62 -15.44
CA HIS A 424 -8.25 -26.91 -15.91
C HIS A 424 -9.34 -26.76 -14.84
N ILE A 425 -8.95 -26.87 -13.55
CA ILE A 425 -9.83 -26.72 -12.40
C ILE A 425 -9.46 -25.39 -11.71
N SER A 426 -10.41 -24.45 -11.71
CA SER A 426 -10.30 -23.19 -10.97
C SER A 426 -11.18 -23.23 -9.72
N PHE A 427 -10.66 -22.69 -8.62
CA PHE A 427 -11.40 -22.53 -7.36
C PHE A 427 -11.82 -21.08 -7.12
N ARG A 428 -11.79 -20.23 -8.13
CA ARG A 428 -12.07 -18.79 -8.10
C ARG A 428 -13.35 -18.45 -7.32
N GLU A 429 -14.47 -19.08 -7.67
CA GLU A 429 -15.75 -18.79 -7.01
C GLU A 429 -15.74 -19.12 -5.50
N GLN A 430 -15.10 -20.25 -5.14
CA GLN A 430 -14.95 -20.65 -3.75
C GLN A 430 -14.07 -19.68 -2.98
N ILE A 431 -12.97 -19.23 -3.60
CA ILE A 431 -12.04 -18.24 -3.03
C ILE A 431 -12.78 -16.93 -2.75
N ILE A 432 -13.48 -16.40 -3.75
CA ILE A 432 -14.25 -15.15 -3.61
C ILE A 432 -15.28 -15.28 -2.48
N LYS A 433 -16.04 -16.37 -2.48
CA LYS A 433 -17.04 -16.63 -1.42
C LYS A 433 -16.41 -16.67 -0.04
N ARG A 434 -15.32 -17.44 0.14
CA ARG A 434 -14.62 -17.57 1.43
C ARG A 434 -13.99 -16.26 1.91
N SER A 435 -13.40 -15.49 1.00
CA SER A 435 -12.85 -14.18 1.31
C SER A 435 -13.95 -13.21 1.76
N ARG A 436 -15.09 -13.16 1.05
CA ARG A 436 -16.25 -12.33 1.44
C ARG A 436 -16.77 -12.69 2.83
N GLU A 437 -16.97 -13.98 3.12
CA GLU A 437 -17.46 -14.45 4.42
C GLU A 437 -16.57 -14.00 5.59
N LYS A 438 -15.25 -13.99 5.40
CA LYS A 438 -14.28 -13.72 6.47
C LYS A 438 -13.93 -12.24 6.62
N TYR A 439 -13.78 -11.50 5.52
CA TYR A 439 -13.10 -10.20 5.48
C TYR A 439 -13.99 -9.05 5.01
N THR A 440 -15.26 -9.32 4.69
CA THR A 440 -16.21 -8.28 4.27
C THR A 440 -17.45 -8.28 5.14
N ILE A 441 -18.31 -7.31 4.96
CA ILE A 441 -19.69 -7.28 5.41
C ILE A 441 -20.60 -6.98 4.22
N SER A 442 -21.91 -7.19 4.34
CA SER A 442 -22.82 -6.78 3.27
C SER A 442 -22.91 -5.24 3.19
N ALA A 443 -23.17 -4.72 2.00
CA ALA A 443 -23.32 -3.27 1.82
C ALA A 443 -24.47 -2.69 2.66
N ASP A 444 -25.55 -3.45 2.87
CA ASP A 444 -26.69 -3.01 3.69
C ASP A 444 -26.32 -3.00 5.17
N GLU A 445 -25.53 -3.97 5.63
CA GLU A 445 -25.00 -3.97 6.98
C GLU A 445 -24.01 -2.82 7.20
N ALA A 446 -23.13 -2.55 6.26
CA ALA A 446 -22.23 -1.39 6.32
C ALA A 446 -23.02 -0.08 6.47
N LYS A 447 -24.04 0.12 5.65
CA LYS A 447 -24.91 1.32 5.71
C LYS A 447 -25.65 1.42 7.05
N ARG A 448 -26.16 0.29 7.57
CA ARG A 448 -26.84 0.24 8.86
C ARG A 448 -25.91 0.64 10.00
N LEU A 449 -24.73 0.03 10.08
CA LEU A 449 -23.72 0.34 11.11
C LEU A 449 -23.29 1.81 11.08
N ILE A 450 -23.09 2.36 9.88
CA ILE A 450 -22.77 3.78 9.69
C ILE A 450 -23.90 4.68 10.20
N ALA A 451 -25.18 4.35 9.93
CA ALA A 451 -26.32 5.13 10.39
C ALA A 451 -26.56 5.01 11.91
N GLU A 452 -26.32 3.84 12.48
CA GLU A 452 -26.41 3.60 13.94
C GLU A 452 -25.36 4.42 14.70
N GLU A 453 -24.13 4.52 14.16
CA GLU A 453 -23.08 5.39 14.71
C GLU A 453 -23.53 6.85 14.78
N GLU A 454 -24.03 7.38 13.67
CA GLU A 454 -24.54 8.75 13.63
C GLU A 454 -25.65 9.01 14.66
N THR A 455 -26.58 8.06 14.78
CA THR A 455 -27.71 8.16 15.74
C THR A 455 -27.22 8.10 17.18
N SER A 456 -26.25 7.24 17.49
CA SER A 456 -25.70 7.08 18.85
C SER A 456 -24.97 8.34 19.32
N ILE A 457 -24.19 8.95 18.42
CA ILE A 457 -23.46 10.20 18.68
C ILE A 457 -24.46 11.34 18.97
N LEU A 458 -25.52 11.47 18.14
CA LEU A 458 -26.57 12.49 18.33
C LEU A 458 -27.30 12.30 19.67
N ARG A 459 -27.62 11.08 20.07
CA ARG A 459 -28.26 10.80 21.36
C ARG A 459 -27.35 11.12 22.55
N GLY A 460 -26.08 10.72 22.51
CA GLY A 460 -25.11 11.02 23.56
C GLY A 460 -24.91 12.53 23.75
N ALA A 461 -24.92 13.30 22.65
CA ALA A 461 -24.85 14.75 22.69
C ALA A 461 -26.09 15.39 23.33
N GLN A 462 -27.28 14.88 23.01
CA GLN A 462 -28.54 15.37 23.60
C GLN A 462 -28.65 15.06 25.10
N GLU A 463 -28.23 13.88 25.54
CA GLU A 463 -28.20 13.49 26.95
C GLU A 463 -27.24 14.37 27.77
N LYS A 464 -26.03 14.63 27.26
CA LYS A 464 -25.07 15.54 27.91
C LYS A 464 -25.64 16.96 28.02
N ALA A 465 -26.22 17.48 26.95
CA ALA A 465 -26.84 18.82 26.94
C ALA A 465 -27.99 18.93 27.96
N ALA A 466 -28.78 17.86 28.12
CA ALA A 466 -29.86 17.80 29.10
C ALA A 466 -29.33 17.79 30.56
N ILE A 467 -28.22 17.09 30.82
CA ILE A 467 -27.56 17.03 32.14
C ILE A 467 -26.94 18.41 32.48
N GLU A 468 -26.29 19.08 31.53
CA GLU A 468 -25.69 20.41 31.73
C GLU A 468 -26.78 21.51 31.90
N GLY A 469 -27.87 21.42 31.15
CA GLY A 469 -29.03 22.29 31.29
C GLY A 469 -29.74 22.15 32.65
N GLY A 470 -29.82 20.92 33.18
CA GLY A 470 -30.37 20.62 34.48
C GLY A 470 -29.54 21.15 35.67
N LYS A 471 -28.20 21.21 35.48
CA LYS A 471 -27.32 21.78 36.53
C LYS A 471 -27.36 23.31 36.59
N LYS A 472 -27.70 24.01 35.50
CA LYS A 472 -27.87 25.49 35.49
C LYS A 472 -29.25 25.94 36.02
N GLY A 473 -30.24 25.07 36.13
CA GLY A 473 -31.57 25.38 36.65
C GLY A 473 -31.78 25.20 38.16
N GLY A 474 -30.79 24.67 38.91
CA GLY A 474 -30.89 24.33 40.32
C GLY A 474 -30.30 25.35 41.31
N GLY A 475 -29.99 26.54 40.92
CA GLY A 475 -29.26 27.51 41.72
C GLY A 475 -29.85 28.89 41.85
N THR A 476 -31.17 29.02 42.18
CA THR A 476 -31.70 30.28 42.75
C THR A 476 -32.99 29.98 43.54
N SER A 477 -32.85 29.45 44.74
CA SER A 477 -33.83 29.72 45.80
C SER A 477 -33.23 30.80 46.67
N GLY A 478 -33.45 32.07 46.28
CA GLY A 478 -33.15 33.20 47.11
C GLY A 478 -34.01 33.24 48.36
N THR A 479 -33.34 33.27 49.49
CA THR A 479 -33.93 33.61 50.80
C THR A 479 -34.39 35.08 50.73
N ALA A 480 -35.69 35.29 50.79
CA ALA A 480 -36.26 36.58 51.03
C ALA A 480 -35.91 37.00 52.45
N SER A 481 -35.14 38.03 52.65
CA SER A 481 -34.94 38.72 53.94
C SER A 481 -36.12 39.72 54.07
N GLU A 482 -36.93 39.50 55.12
CA GLU A 482 -37.89 40.45 55.63
C GLU A 482 -37.16 41.73 56.07
N ALA A 483 -37.51 42.87 55.54
CA ALA A 483 -37.10 44.18 56.03
C ALA A 483 -38.21 44.73 56.93
N GLU A 484 -37.94 44.89 58.20
CA GLU A 484 -38.80 45.64 59.16
C GLU A 484 -38.84 47.13 58.80
N PRO A 485 -39.97 47.81 59.00
CA PRO A 485 -40.04 49.27 58.80
C PRO A 485 -39.57 50.01 60.03
N MET A 486 -38.63 50.94 59.87
CA MET A 486 -38.34 51.96 60.86
C MET A 486 -39.33 53.12 60.78
N VAL A 487 -39.83 53.48 61.95
CA VAL A 487 -40.61 54.69 62.30
C VAL A 487 -39.72 55.91 62.22
#